data_639bd118ee6d5766cc5a4fd2960e0ad5
#
_entry.id   639bd118ee6d5766cc5a4fd2960e0ad5
#
_cell.length_a   1.000
_cell.length_b   1.000
_cell.length_c   1.000
_cell.angle_alpha   90.00
_cell.angle_beta   90.00
_cell.angle_gamma   90.00
#
_symmetry.space_group_name_H-M   'P 1'
#
loop_
_entity.id
_entity.type
_entity.pdbx_description
1 polymer ?
#
loop_
_entity_poly.entity_id
_entity_poly.type
_entity_poly.pdbx_seq_one_letter_code
_entity_poly.pdbx_strand_id
1 'polypeptide(L)'
;MKIDSGDTAWVLASAALVMLMTPALGFFYGGLVRRKNVLSTIMHSFFILCLISVQWVLWGYSLAFGPDKFHIIGGLEWIGLNNVGFTPNPDYAPTIPHQAFMVFQMMFAVITPALISGAFAERQRFKAFVLFSLLWATFVYDPIAHWVWGAGGWLHQLGALDFAGGTVVHISSGVSALVAALVLGRRLGFDKQKAEPHDATMTVLGAALLWFGWFGFNAGSALGAGALATSAFVVTNTATAMAALTWMTVSWWHKKQPSVIGAAAGAVAGLVAITPASGFVNVMGAIVIGFGAGVVCYLAIQLRERIHVDDALDVWAVHGIGGTWGALATGLFATVAINSTAANGLFYGNPKQVLIQLVAIGAAWGWSIAGTFVILKVVNLFVPLRVHEDEEILGLDLSQHGEPAYASINAN
;
A
#
# COMPACT_ATOMS: atom_id res chain seq x y z
N MET A 1 -4.15 0.69 33.22
CA MET A 1 -3.18 0.34 32.14
C MET A 1 -1.92 1.14 32.36
N LYS A 2 -0.76 0.54 32.23
CA LYS A 2 0.54 1.20 32.43
C LYS A 2 1.19 1.36 31.06
N ILE A 3 1.63 2.57 30.72
CA ILE A 3 2.39 2.82 29.51
C ILE A 3 3.75 2.14 29.63
N ASP A 4 4.10 1.37 28.62
CA ASP A 4 5.43 0.79 28.44
C ASP A 4 6.28 1.69 27.54
N SER A 5 7.47 2.06 28.01
CA SER A 5 8.35 2.97 27.29
C SER A 5 9.02 2.32 26.08
N GLY A 6 9.31 1.00 26.14
CA GLY A 6 9.88 0.23 25.02
C GLY A 6 8.88 0.09 23.88
N ASP A 7 7.64 -0.31 24.20
CA ASP A 7 6.55 -0.39 23.22
C ASP A 7 6.28 0.97 22.57
N THR A 8 6.21 2.03 23.38
CA THR A 8 5.98 3.40 22.88
C THR A 8 7.10 3.85 21.98
N ALA A 9 8.36 3.65 22.36
CA ALA A 9 9.52 4.01 21.53
C ALA A 9 9.53 3.23 20.22
N TRP A 10 9.21 1.92 20.26
CA TRP A 10 9.14 1.09 19.07
C TRP A 10 8.05 1.55 18.10
N VAL A 11 6.85 1.84 18.60
CA VAL A 11 5.72 2.28 17.74
C VAL A 11 5.98 3.64 17.14
N LEU A 12 6.55 4.60 17.89
CA LEU A 12 6.91 5.93 17.36
C LEU A 12 8.04 5.85 16.32
N ALA A 13 9.06 5.02 16.57
CA ALA A 13 10.12 4.75 15.58
C ALA A 13 9.54 4.07 14.34
N SER A 14 8.63 3.11 14.51
CA SER A 14 7.94 2.45 13.40
C SER A 14 7.06 3.42 12.60
N ALA A 15 6.35 4.35 13.26
CA ALA A 15 5.61 5.40 12.57
C ALA A 15 6.53 6.29 11.70
N ALA A 16 7.72 6.65 12.19
CA ALA A 16 8.71 7.40 11.43
C ALA A 16 9.27 6.59 10.24
N LEU A 17 9.51 5.28 10.42
CA LEU A 17 9.92 4.39 9.35
C LEU A 17 8.86 4.27 8.25
N VAL A 18 7.58 4.14 8.62
CA VAL A 18 6.47 4.09 7.65
C VAL A 18 6.27 5.45 6.97
N MET A 19 6.42 6.57 7.70
CA MET A 19 6.41 7.91 7.09
C MET A 19 7.45 8.03 5.97
N LEU A 20 8.66 7.54 6.20
CA LEU A 20 9.74 7.54 5.20
C LEU A 20 9.36 6.77 3.92
N MET A 21 8.49 5.76 4.01
CA MET A 21 8.08 4.97 2.84
C MET A 21 7.32 5.80 1.80
N THR A 22 6.58 6.82 2.21
CA THR A 22 5.81 7.64 1.25
C THR A 22 6.72 8.47 0.33
N PRO A 23 7.72 9.24 0.79
CA PRO A 23 8.71 9.84 -0.10
C PRO A 23 9.60 8.80 -0.80
N ALA A 24 9.93 7.67 -0.17
CA ALA A 24 10.65 6.57 -0.82
C ALA A 24 9.89 6.01 -2.02
N LEU A 25 8.56 5.89 -1.92
CA LEU A 25 7.68 5.54 -3.03
C LEU A 25 7.78 6.58 -4.16
N GLY A 26 7.85 7.86 -3.81
CA GLY A 26 8.08 8.94 -4.77
C GLY A 26 9.38 8.75 -5.57
N PHE A 27 10.47 8.32 -4.93
CA PHE A 27 11.71 7.97 -5.63
C PHE A 27 11.60 6.68 -6.44
N PHE A 28 10.98 5.63 -5.89
CA PHE A 28 10.77 4.37 -6.60
C PHE A 28 9.96 4.59 -7.90
N TYR A 29 8.85 5.30 -7.81
CA TYR A 29 8.01 5.65 -8.96
C TYR A 29 8.67 6.69 -9.87
N GLY A 30 9.30 7.70 -9.27
CA GLY A 30 9.98 8.76 -9.98
C GLY A 30 11.07 8.24 -10.91
N GLY A 31 11.85 7.24 -10.49
CA GLY A 31 12.85 6.60 -11.35
C GLY A 31 12.28 5.80 -12.53
N LEU A 32 11.04 5.29 -12.39
CA LEU A 32 10.38 4.46 -13.41
C LEU A 32 9.67 5.27 -14.52
N VAL A 33 9.25 6.51 -14.23
CA VAL A 33 8.56 7.36 -15.22
C VAL A 33 9.53 8.02 -16.19
N ARG A 34 9.01 8.63 -17.24
CA ARG A 34 9.81 9.45 -18.18
C ARG A 34 10.34 10.71 -17.47
N ARG A 35 11.55 11.14 -17.85
CA ARG A 35 12.28 12.27 -17.24
C ARG A 35 11.47 13.56 -17.07
N LYS A 36 10.52 13.82 -17.94
CA LYS A 36 9.64 15.01 -17.92
C LYS A 36 8.47 14.94 -16.95
N ASN A 37 8.35 13.84 -16.17
CA ASN A 37 7.25 13.58 -15.25
C ASN A 37 7.73 13.18 -13.84
N VAL A 38 9.00 13.41 -13.52
CA VAL A 38 9.64 12.97 -12.26
C VAL A 38 9.11 13.76 -11.07
N LEU A 39 9.14 15.10 -11.16
CA LEU A 39 8.66 15.96 -10.08
C LEU A 39 7.17 15.79 -9.85
N SER A 40 6.37 15.70 -10.90
CA SER A 40 4.94 15.43 -10.81
C SER A 40 4.67 14.12 -10.07
N THR A 41 5.45 13.06 -10.34
CA THR A 41 5.33 11.78 -9.68
C THR A 41 5.74 11.85 -8.20
N ILE A 42 6.86 12.51 -7.89
CA ILE A 42 7.30 12.72 -6.50
C ILE A 42 6.30 13.59 -5.74
N MET A 43 5.76 14.65 -6.40
CA MET A 43 4.76 15.55 -5.81
C MET A 43 3.50 14.78 -5.38
N HIS A 44 3.04 13.79 -6.13
CA HIS A 44 1.90 12.96 -5.71
C HIS A 44 2.13 12.34 -4.33
N SER A 45 3.29 11.69 -4.12
CA SER A 45 3.62 11.08 -2.83
C SER A 45 3.80 12.13 -1.72
N PHE A 46 4.54 13.20 -2.00
CA PHE A 46 4.81 14.24 -0.99
C PHE A 46 3.55 15.01 -0.59
N PHE A 47 2.70 15.35 -1.56
CA PHE A 47 1.45 16.06 -1.28
C PHE A 47 0.46 15.22 -0.49
N ILE A 48 0.35 13.92 -0.81
CA ILE A 48 -0.49 12.98 -0.03
C ILE A 48 -0.04 12.90 1.42
N LEU A 49 1.27 12.88 1.69
CA LEU A 49 1.78 12.90 3.06
C LEU A 49 1.20 14.08 3.85
N CYS A 50 1.11 15.24 3.24
CA CYS A 50 0.51 16.41 3.88
C CYS A 50 -1.02 16.33 3.95
N LEU A 51 -1.67 16.06 2.82
CA LEU A 51 -3.14 16.08 2.69
C LEU A 51 -3.81 15.07 3.62
N ILE A 52 -3.36 13.82 3.57
CA ILE A 52 -3.98 12.74 4.32
C ILE A 52 -3.64 12.81 5.81
N SER A 53 -2.45 13.30 6.19
CA SER A 53 -2.15 13.55 7.60
C SER A 53 -3.14 14.55 8.23
N VAL A 54 -3.52 15.60 7.49
CA VAL A 54 -4.53 16.57 7.95
C VAL A 54 -5.92 15.95 7.94
N GLN A 55 -6.31 15.25 6.88
CA GLN A 55 -7.59 14.53 6.78
C GLN A 55 -7.76 13.53 7.93
N TRP A 56 -6.70 12.78 8.27
CA TRP A 56 -6.70 11.79 9.34
C TRP A 56 -6.97 12.42 10.71
N VAL A 57 -6.31 13.52 11.02
CA VAL A 57 -6.54 14.28 12.26
C VAL A 57 -7.96 14.85 12.31
N LEU A 58 -8.45 15.38 11.21
CA LEU A 58 -9.76 16.05 11.20
C LEU A 58 -10.92 15.07 11.32
N TRP A 59 -10.92 13.96 10.54
CA TRP A 59 -12.02 12.98 10.56
C TRP A 59 -11.63 11.54 10.26
N GLY A 60 -10.56 11.27 9.50
CA GLY A 60 -10.23 9.93 9.04
C GLY A 60 -10.02 8.95 10.18
N TYR A 61 -9.26 9.35 11.22
CA TYR A 61 -9.05 8.51 12.40
C TYR A 61 -10.36 8.14 13.08
N SER A 62 -11.29 9.07 13.21
CA SER A 62 -12.61 8.82 13.80
C SER A 62 -13.43 7.83 12.96
N LEU A 63 -13.42 7.98 11.64
CA LEU A 63 -14.14 7.08 10.73
C LEU A 63 -13.55 5.66 10.69
N ALA A 64 -12.22 5.53 10.80
CA ALA A 64 -11.56 4.24 10.77
C ALA A 64 -11.56 3.52 12.13
N PHE A 65 -11.33 4.23 13.24
CA PHE A 65 -11.07 3.65 14.56
C PHE A 65 -12.00 4.13 15.66
N GLY A 66 -12.88 5.09 15.38
CA GLY A 66 -13.88 5.58 16.35
C GLY A 66 -14.88 4.50 16.76
N PRO A 67 -15.73 4.79 17.73
CA PRO A 67 -16.79 3.89 18.19
C PRO A 67 -17.61 3.36 17.01
N ASP A 68 -17.79 2.05 16.97
CA ASP A 68 -18.42 1.35 15.84
C ASP A 68 -19.85 1.85 15.54
N LYS A 69 -20.15 2.00 14.26
CA LYS A 69 -21.49 2.26 13.73
C LYS A 69 -21.84 1.19 12.70
N PHE A 70 -22.75 0.31 13.08
CA PHE A 70 -23.33 -0.73 12.21
C PHE A 70 -22.29 -1.72 11.64
N HIS A 71 -21.15 -1.87 12.28
CA HIS A 71 -20.02 -2.70 11.82
C HIS A 71 -19.37 -2.28 10.48
N ILE A 72 -19.70 -1.07 10.02
CA ILE A 72 -19.31 -0.56 8.70
C ILE A 72 -18.30 0.59 8.80
N ILE A 73 -18.44 1.45 9.80
CA ILE A 73 -17.61 2.67 9.91
C ILE A 73 -17.52 3.10 11.37
N GLY A 74 -16.46 3.81 11.74
CA GLY A 74 -16.37 4.48 13.03
C GLY A 74 -17.27 5.71 13.13
N GLY A 75 -17.67 6.05 14.35
CA GLY A 75 -18.45 7.25 14.63
C GLY A 75 -17.62 8.54 14.56
N LEU A 76 -18.25 9.65 14.86
CA LEU A 76 -17.67 10.99 14.76
C LEU A 76 -17.14 11.52 16.13
N GLU A 77 -17.11 10.67 17.14
CA GLU A 77 -16.78 11.02 18.51
C GLU A 77 -15.31 11.46 18.69
N TRP A 78 -14.45 11.08 17.74
CA TRP A 78 -13.01 11.40 17.75
C TRP A 78 -12.59 12.41 16.67
N ILE A 79 -13.53 13.13 16.06
CA ILE A 79 -13.22 14.22 15.11
C ILE A 79 -12.28 15.23 15.76
N GLY A 80 -11.26 15.66 15.03
CA GLY A 80 -10.23 16.57 15.52
C GLY A 80 -9.40 16.00 16.66
N LEU A 81 -9.34 14.66 16.79
CA LEU A 81 -8.73 13.90 17.87
C LEU A 81 -9.37 14.18 19.26
N ASN A 82 -10.63 14.60 19.29
CA ASN A 82 -11.37 14.72 20.52
C ASN A 82 -11.37 13.36 21.26
N ASN A 83 -11.11 13.36 22.58
CA ASN A 83 -10.96 12.16 23.40
C ASN A 83 -9.83 11.19 22.98
N VAL A 84 -8.94 11.57 22.09
CA VAL A 84 -7.73 10.83 21.72
C VAL A 84 -6.54 11.47 22.44
N GLY A 85 -6.24 10.98 23.63
CA GLY A 85 -5.19 11.55 24.50
C GLY A 85 -3.99 10.62 24.69
N PHE A 86 -3.37 10.73 25.85
CA PHE A 86 -2.19 9.94 26.21
C PHE A 86 -2.53 8.68 27.01
N THR A 87 -3.77 8.53 27.47
CA THR A 87 -4.23 7.28 28.10
C THR A 87 -4.33 6.19 27.04
N PRO A 88 -3.75 5.00 27.25
CA PRO A 88 -3.87 3.88 26.34
C PRO A 88 -5.33 3.51 26.07
N ASN A 89 -5.62 3.14 24.81
CA ASN A 89 -6.93 2.58 24.47
C ASN A 89 -6.85 1.04 24.52
N PRO A 90 -7.64 0.39 25.40
CA PRO A 90 -7.58 -1.06 25.60
C PRO A 90 -8.02 -1.87 24.37
N ASP A 91 -8.88 -1.30 23.54
CA ASP A 91 -9.40 -1.99 22.36
C ASP A 91 -8.36 -2.11 21.23
N TYR A 92 -7.33 -1.24 21.25
CA TYR A 92 -6.31 -1.18 20.18
C TYR A 92 -4.90 -1.47 20.70
N ALA A 93 -4.44 -0.75 21.74
CA ALA A 93 -3.07 -0.84 22.21
C ALA A 93 -2.97 -0.48 23.71
N PRO A 94 -3.02 -1.46 24.60
CA PRO A 94 -3.13 -1.22 26.07
C PRO A 94 -1.83 -0.74 26.72
N THR A 95 -0.69 -0.78 26.00
CA THR A 95 0.64 -0.47 26.54
C THR A 95 1.24 0.83 26.01
N ILE A 96 0.59 1.49 25.05
CA ILE A 96 1.08 2.73 24.44
C ILE A 96 0.03 3.85 24.52
N PRO A 97 0.44 5.14 24.51
CA PRO A 97 -0.49 6.24 24.40
C PRO A 97 -1.42 6.10 23.19
N HIS A 98 -2.70 6.45 23.33
CA HIS A 98 -3.66 6.39 22.22
C HIS A 98 -3.19 7.21 21.00
N GLN A 99 -2.58 8.38 21.24
CA GLN A 99 -1.99 9.18 20.15
C GLN A 99 -0.81 8.49 19.46
N ALA A 100 -0.05 7.63 20.13
CA ALA A 100 1.01 6.84 19.48
C ALA A 100 0.42 5.79 18.51
N PHE A 101 -0.67 5.13 18.90
CA PHE A 101 -1.44 4.27 18.00
C PHE A 101 -2.02 5.08 16.82
N MET A 102 -2.65 6.22 17.10
CA MET A 102 -3.25 7.08 16.08
C MET A 102 -2.25 7.51 15.02
N VAL A 103 -1.06 8.01 15.41
CA VAL A 103 -0.04 8.48 14.45
C VAL A 103 0.60 7.32 13.68
N PHE A 104 0.73 6.14 14.29
CA PHE A 104 1.16 4.94 13.57
C PHE A 104 0.18 4.56 12.46
N GLN A 105 -1.11 4.49 12.78
CA GLN A 105 -2.16 4.19 11.80
C GLN A 105 -2.33 5.29 10.74
N MET A 106 -2.02 6.56 11.07
CA MET A 106 -1.98 7.66 10.11
C MET A 106 -1.05 7.34 8.93
N MET A 107 0.10 6.73 9.18
CA MET A 107 1.09 6.47 8.13
C MET A 107 0.59 5.44 7.11
N PHE A 108 -0.27 4.52 7.51
CA PHE A 108 -0.95 3.58 6.60
C PHE A 108 -2.02 4.28 5.75
N ALA A 109 -2.82 5.16 6.37
CA ALA A 109 -3.78 5.99 5.65
C ALA A 109 -3.10 6.89 4.61
N VAL A 110 -1.93 7.42 4.92
CA VAL A 110 -1.12 8.26 4.03
C VAL A 110 -0.60 7.48 2.83
N ILE A 111 0.09 6.37 3.06
CA ILE A 111 0.77 5.65 1.96
C ILE A 111 -0.22 5.00 0.99
N THR A 112 -1.38 4.58 1.45
CA THR A 112 -2.31 3.79 0.64
C THR A 112 -2.80 4.51 -0.62
N PRO A 113 -3.32 5.74 -0.59
CA PRO A 113 -3.65 6.47 -1.81
C PRO A 113 -2.41 6.88 -2.63
N ALA A 114 -1.23 7.02 -2.00
CA ALA A 114 0.01 7.28 -2.71
C ALA A 114 0.38 6.14 -3.67
N LEU A 115 0.12 4.88 -3.27
CA LEU A 115 0.34 3.70 -4.14
C LEU A 115 -0.47 3.79 -5.44
N ILE A 116 -1.72 4.27 -5.39
CA ILE A 116 -2.60 4.36 -6.56
C ILE A 116 -2.00 5.28 -7.63
N SER A 117 -1.23 6.29 -7.23
CA SER A 117 -0.66 7.29 -8.15
C SER A 117 0.21 6.68 -9.25
N GLY A 118 0.83 5.52 -8.99
CA GLY A 118 1.61 4.80 -9.98
C GLY A 118 0.81 4.36 -11.20
N ALA A 119 -0.47 4.07 -11.05
CA ALA A 119 -1.30 3.56 -12.15
C ALA A 119 -1.65 4.64 -13.20
N PHE A 120 -1.79 5.88 -12.78
CA PHE A 120 -2.16 7.00 -13.66
C PHE A 120 -1.03 8.02 -13.86
N ALA A 121 0.19 7.66 -13.47
CA ALA A 121 1.37 8.47 -13.70
C ALA A 121 1.43 8.97 -15.15
N GLU A 122 1.99 10.17 -15.32
CA GLU A 122 2.24 10.84 -16.60
C GLU A 122 0.99 11.38 -17.34
N ARG A 123 -0.24 11.22 -16.80
CA ARG A 123 -1.47 11.68 -17.52
C ARG A 123 -2.57 12.26 -16.66
N GLN A 124 -2.50 12.11 -15.32
CA GLN A 124 -3.55 12.64 -14.45
C GLN A 124 -3.33 14.13 -14.15
N ARG A 125 -4.40 14.91 -14.17
CA ARG A 125 -4.41 16.31 -13.75
C ARG A 125 -4.24 16.41 -12.23
N PHE A 126 -3.31 17.25 -11.76
CA PHE A 126 -3.00 17.35 -10.32
C PHE A 126 -4.20 17.75 -9.45
N LYS A 127 -5.03 18.69 -9.91
CA LYS A 127 -6.28 19.06 -9.19
C LYS A 127 -7.23 17.88 -9.02
N ALA A 128 -7.39 17.05 -10.07
CA ALA A 128 -8.21 15.85 -10.00
C ALA A 128 -7.62 14.81 -9.03
N PHE A 129 -6.30 14.66 -9.01
CA PHE A 129 -5.60 13.81 -8.06
C PHE A 129 -5.85 14.22 -6.60
N VAL A 130 -5.79 15.50 -6.28
CA VAL A 130 -6.06 16.01 -4.93
C VAL A 130 -7.47 15.67 -4.47
N LEU A 131 -8.48 15.96 -5.29
CA LEU A 131 -9.88 15.63 -4.96
C LEU A 131 -10.12 14.14 -4.86
N PHE A 132 -9.57 13.37 -5.80
CA PHE A 132 -9.65 11.92 -5.78
C PHE A 132 -9.07 11.34 -4.50
N SER A 133 -7.86 11.74 -4.12
CA SER A 133 -7.17 11.19 -2.95
C SER A 133 -7.91 11.49 -1.65
N LEU A 134 -8.45 12.70 -1.49
CA LEU A 134 -9.22 13.08 -0.31
C LEU A 134 -10.52 12.26 -0.18
N LEU A 135 -11.27 12.13 -1.27
CA LEU A 135 -12.51 11.36 -1.31
C LEU A 135 -12.24 9.88 -1.16
N TRP A 136 -11.19 9.37 -1.81
CA TRP A 136 -10.84 7.95 -1.75
C TRP A 136 -10.38 7.53 -0.35
N ALA A 137 -9.55 8.32 0.33
CA ALA A 137 -9.17 8.06 1.70
C ALA A 137 -10.41 7.99 2.61
N THR A 138 -11.33 8.97 2.47
CA THR A 138 -12.53 9.06 3.31
C THR A 138 -13.55 7.95 3.03
N PHE A 139 -13.81 7.61 1.76
CA PHE A 139 -14.91 6.71 1.40
C PHE A 139 -14.49 5.30 1.02
N VAL A 140 -13.19 5.05 0.79
CA VAL A 140 -12.70 3.71 0.49
C VAL A 140 -11.77 3.21 1.59
N TYR A 141 -10.74 3.97 1.92
CA TYR A 141 -9.75 3.54 2.91
C TYR A 141 -10.35 3.47 4.33
N ASP A 142 -10.94 4.56 4.82
CA ASP A 142 -11.43 4.62 6.21
C ASP A 142 -12.45 3.49 6.51
N PRO A 143 -13.45 3.20 5.64
CA PRO A 143 -14.34 2.06 5.84
C PRO A 143 -13.63 0.71 5.85
N ILE A 144 -12.73 0.42 4.88
CA ILE A 144 -12.01 -0.85 4.85
C ILE A 144 -11.13 -1.02 6.11
N ALA A 145 -10.46 0.04 6.56
CA ALA A 145 -9.67 0.03 7.78
C ALA A 145 -10.56 -0.28 9.00
N HIS A 146 -11.76 0.31 9.07
CA HIS A 146 -12.74 -0.01 10.12
C HIS A 146 -13.18 -1.48 10.06
N TRP A 147 -13.52 -1.99 8.89
CA TRP A 147 -13.98 -3.38 8.75
C TRP A 147 -12.97 -4.39 9.28
N VAL A 148 -11.67 -4.16 9.01
CA VAL A 148 -10.60 -5.13 9.28
C VAL A 148 -9.93 -4.90 10.63
N TRP A 149 -9.72 -3.64 11.02
CA TRP A 149 -8.94 -3.27 12.20
C TRP A 149 -9.74 -2.52 13.26
N GLY A 150 -10.86 -1.90 12.89
CA GLY A 150 -11.70 -1.18 13.85
C GLY A 150 -12.34 -2.13 14.87
N ALA A 151 -12.37 -1.72 16.12
CA ALA A 151 -13.09 -2.44 17.16
C ALA A 151 -14.59 -2.46 16.81
N GLY A 152 -15.12 -3.63 16.53
CA GLY A 152 -16.51 -3.78 16.06
C GLY A 152 -16.68 -3.95 14.55
N GLY A 153 -15.65 -3.75 13.74
CA GLY A 153 -15.68 -3.96 12.29
C GLY A 153 -16.09 -5.37 11.90
N TRP A 154 -16.92 -5.52 10.86
CA TRP A 154 -17.53 -6.81 10.53
C TRP A 154 -16.54 -7.88 10.07
N LEU A 155 -15.46 -7.51 9.35
CA LEU A 155 -14.40 -8.46 8.97
C LEU A 155 -13.55 -8.86 10.18
N HIS A 156 -13.29 -7.91 11.09
CA HIS A 156 -12.63 -8.20 12.36
C HIS A 156 -13.43 -9.22 13.18
N GLN A 157 -14.73 -9.02 13.34
CA GLN A 157 -15.61 -9.96 14.03
C GLN A 157 -15.75 -11.31 13.34
N LEU A 158 -15.67 -11.34 12.00
CA LEU A 158 -15.64 -12.59 11.22
C LEU A 158 -14.37 -13.39 11.48
N GLY A 159 -13.30 -12.77 11.96
CA GLY A 159 -11.99 -13.35 12.22
C GLY A 159 -11.04 -13.27 11.01
N ALA A 160 -11.20 -12.28 10.15
CA ALA A 160 -10.25 -12.02 9.08
C ALA A 160 -8.88 -11.63 9.64
N LEU A 161 -7.82 -12.25 9.12
CA LEU A 161 -6.44 -12.00 9.52
C LEU A 161 -5.76 -11.08 8.52
N ASP A 162 -5.43 -9.88 8.97
CA ASP A 162 -4.63 -8.91 8.22
C ASP A 162 -3.74 -8.14 9.17
N PHE A 163 -2.49 -8.57 9.32
CA PHE A 163 -1.60 -8.06 10.36
C PHE A 163 -1.20 -6.60 10.13
N ALA A 164 -0.89 -6.26 8.89
CA ALA A 164 -0.35 -4.94 8.58
C ALA A 164 -0.93 -4.30 7.29
N GLY A 165 -1.99 -4.86 6.67
CA GLY A 165 -2.69 -4.18 5.59
C GLY A 165 -2.66 -4.85 4.23
N GLY A 166 -2.65 -6.18 4.18
CA GLY A 166 -2.79 -6.90 2.90
C GLY A 166 -4.10 -6.57 2.19
N THR A 167 -5.22 -6.53 2.93
CA THR A 167 -6.52 -6.10 2.42
C THR A 167 -6.69 -4.59 2.48
N VAL A 168 -6.35 -3.98 3.63
CA VAL A 168 -6.58 -2.56 3.91
C VAL A 168 -5.74 -1.65 3.02
N VAL A 169 -4.48 -1.98 2.79
CA VAL A 169 -3.53 -1.15 2.03
C VAL A 169 -3.35 -1.69 0.60
N HIS A 170 -2.93 -2.96 0.46
CA HIS A 170 -2.43 -3.44 -0.82
C HIS A 170 -3.54 -3.85 -1.79
N ILE A 171 -4.51 -4.65 -1.37
CA ILE A 171 -5.65 -4.98 -2.24
C ILE A 171 -6.43 -3.71 -2.59
N SER A 172 -6.74 -2.88 -1.60
CA SER A 172 -7.53 -1.67 -1.83
C SER A 172 -6.87 -0.72 -2.82
N SER A 173 -5.59 -0.41 -2.64
CA SER A 173 -4.84 0.47 -3.55
C SER A 173 -4.60 -0.17 -4.91
N GLY A 174 -4.20 -1.45 -4.98
CA GLY A 174 -3.91 -2.13 -6.23
C GLY A 174 -5.13 -2.33 -7.12
N VAL A 175 -6.28 -2.66 -6.53
CA VAL A 175 -7.55 -2.77 -7.26
C VAL A 175 -8.05 -1.39 -7.71
N SER A 176 -7.93 -0.39 -6.85
CA SER A 176 -8.26 1.00 -7.21
C SER A 176 -7.37 1.53 -8.34
N ALA A 177 -6.09 1.15 -8.35
CA ALA A 177 -5.15 1.46 -9.42
C ALA A 177 -5.61 0.91 -10.77
N LEU A 178 -6.08 -0.36 -10.81
CA LEU A 178 -6.65 -0.96 -12.02
C LEU A 178 -7.85 -0.16 -12.51
N VAL A 179 -8.79 0.17 -11.61
CA VAL A 179 -9.99 0.97 -11.98
C VAL A 179 -9.58 2.34 -12.51
N ALA A 180 -8.64 3.01 -11.85
CA ALA A 180 -8.15 4.31 -12.28
C ALA A 180 -7.46 4.25 -13.65
N ALA A 181 -6.63 3.24 -13.89
CA ALA A 181 -5.98 3.01 -15.19
C ALA A 181 -7.01 2.83 -16.32
N LEU A 182 -8.07 2.05 -16.07
CA LEU A 182 -9.14 1.81 -17.04
C LEU A 182 -9.97 3.07 -17.30
N VAL A 183 -10.29 3.86 -16.28
CA VAL A 183 -11.12 5.07 -16.41
C VAL A 183 -10.37 6.23 -17.10
N LEU A 184 -9.09 6.42 -16.78
CA LEU A 184 -8.26 7.46 -17.40
C LEU A 184 -7.82 7.11 -18.83
N GLY A 185 -7.78 5.83 -19.16
CA GLY A 185 -7.33 5.33 -20.46
C GLY A 185 -5.80 5.32 -20.60
N ARG A 186 -5.32 4.97 -21.80
CA ARG A 186 -3.89 4.78 -22.10
C ARG A 186 -3.16 6.10 -22.28
N ARG A 187 -1.87 6.14 -21.90
CA ARG A 187 -0.94 7.25 -22.20
C ARG A 187 -0.74 7.43 -23.72
N LEU A 188 -0.44 8.64 -24.11
CA LEU A 188 -0.03 8.89 -25.49
C LEU A 188 1.20 8.03 -25.86
N GLY A 189 1.09 7.33 -26.97
CA GLY A 189 2.16 6.46 -27.47
C GLY A 189 2.30 5.11 -26.75
N PHE A 190 1.37 4.70 -25.88
CA PHE A 190 1.43 3.45 -25.11
C PHE A 190 1.74 2.22 -25.99
N ASP A 191 1.07 2.07 -27.13
CA ASP A 191 1.27 0.93 -28.03
C ASP A 191 2.50 1.08 -28.96
N LYS A 192 3.13 2.25 -29.02
CA LYS A 192 4.18 2.57 -29.99
C LYS A 192 5.58 2.69 -29.37
N GLN A 193 5.65 3.05 -28.10
CA GLN A 193 6.91 3.31 -27.41
C GLN A 193 6.94 2.59 -26.07
N LYS A 194 7.94 1.75 -25.84
CA LYS A 194 8.21 1.25 -24.49
C LYS A 194 8.59 2.45 -23.61
N ALA A 195 7.87 2.62 -22.52
CA ALA A 195 8.27 3.57 -21.49
C ALA A 195 9.53 3.01 -20.81
N GLU A 196 10.67 3.60 -21.10
CA GLU A 196 11.93 3.25 -20.44
C GLU A 196 12.04 4.08 -19.14
N PRO A 197 12.39 3.42 -18.01
CA PRO A 197 12.74 4.13 -16.78
C PRO A 197 13.85 5.12 -17.03
N HIS A 198 13.67 6.37 -16.59
CA HIS A 198 14.71 7.37 -16.83
C HIS A 198 15.88 7.26 -15.86
N ASP A 199 15.68 6.68 -14.66
CA ASP A 199 16.72 6.53 -13.63
C ASP A 199 16.50 5.23 -12.82
N ALA A 200 17.18 4.16 -13.27
CA ALA A 200 17.16 2.88 -12.58
C ALA A 200 17.80 2.95 -11.19
N THR A 201 18.79 3.83 -10.97
CA THR A 201 19.47 3.98 -9.67
C THR A 201 18.55 4.60 -8.64
N MET A 202 17.76 5.61 -9.02
CA MET A 202 16.72 6.20 -8.20
C MET A 202 15.65 5.17 -7.82
N THR A 203 15.24 4.32 -8.76
CA THR A 203 14.28 3.23 -8.52
C THR A 203 14.81 2.24 -7.47
N VAL A 204 16.06 1.80 -7.60
CA VAL A 204 16.68 0.87 -6.65
C VAL A 204 16.82 1.50 -5.25
N LEU A 205 17.23 2.76 -5.18
CA LEU A 205 17.27 3.50 -3.92
C LEU A 205 15.89 3.59 -3.26
N GLY A 206 14.87 3.93 -4.04
CA GLY A 206 13.48 3.96 -3.57
C GLY A 206 13.02 2.60 -3.03
N ALA A 207 13.30 1.51 -3.75
CA ALA A 207 12.99 0.15 -3.30
C ALA A 207 13.71 -0.22 -1.99
N ALA A 208 14.99 0.15 -1.85
CA ALA A 208 15.77 -0.11 -0.64
C ALA A 208 15.21 0.66 0.58
N LEU A 209 14.83 1.92 0.40
CA LEU A 209 14.19 2.73 1.44
C LEU A 209 12.79 2.21 1.80
N LEU A 210 12.02 1.72 0.82
CA LEU A 210 10.75 1.02 1.07
C LEU A 210 10.98 -0.23 1.90
N TRP A 211 11.98 -1.07 1.57
CA TRP A 211 12.29 -2.27 2.35
C TRP A 211 12.66 -1.91 3.79
N PHE A 212 13.52 -0.91 3.96
CA PHE A 212 13.91 -0.43 5.28
C PHE A 212 12.71 0.07 6.10
N GLY A 213 11.83 0.88 5.51
CA GLY A 213 10.61 1.38 6.17
C GLY A 213 9.62 0.26 6.51
N TRP A 214 9.62 -0.82 5.72
CA TRP A 214 8.70 -1.94 5.92
C TRP A 214 8.96 -2.75 7.19
N PHE A 215 10.12 -2.65 7.78
CA PHE A 215 10.34 -3.17 9.11
C PHE A 215 9.46 -2.47 10.15
N GLY A 216 9.30 -1.15 10.05
CA GLY A 216 8.32 -0.41 10.85
C GLY A 216 6.87 -0.74 10.46
N PHE A 217 6.61 -0.90 9.16
CA PHE A 217 5.28 -1.21 8.64
C PHE A 217 4.75 -2.54 9.22
N ASN A 218 5.50 -3.62 9.10
CA ASN A 218 5.09 -4.95 9.55
C ASN A 218 5.39 -5.20 11.03
N ALA A 219 6.63 -5.01 11.48
CA ALA A 219 6.96 -5.32 12.87
C ALA A 219 6.40 -4.25 13.85
N GLY A 220 6.20 -3.02 13.39
CA GLY A 220 5.48 -1.99 14.16
C GLY A 220 4.01 -2.34 14.40
N SER A 221 3.38 -3.10 13.50
CA SER A 221 1.99 -3.57 13.64
C SER A 221 1.78 -4.58 14.78
N ALA A 222 2.87 -5.07 15.38
CA ALA A 222 2.78 -5.79 16.66
C ALA A 222 2.37 -4.87 17.84
N LEU A 223 2.42 -3.54 17.65
CA LEU A 223 2.09 -2.50 18.65
C LEU A 223 2.87 -2.61 19.97
N GLY A 224 4.02 -3.30 19.92
CA GLY A 224 4.89 -3.52 21.07
C GLY A 224 6.23 -4.11 20.67
N ALA A 225 7.27 -3.91 21.51
CA ALA A 225 8.64 -4.33 21.28
C ALA A 225 8.89 -5.74 21.89
N GLY A 226 8.36 -6.78 21.26
CA GLY A 226 8.44 -8.13 21.80
C GLY A 226 8.71 -9.21 20.75
N ALA A 227 8.42 -10.44 21.13
CA ALA A 227 8.64 -11.63 20.28
C ALA A 227 7.85 -11.55 18.96
N LEU A 228 6.61 -11.04 18.99
CA LEU A 228 5.79 -10.90 17.79
C LEU A 228 6.39 -9.87 16.80
N ALA A 229 6.86 -8.72 17.29
CA ALA A 229 7.56 -7.75 16.46
C ALA A 229 8.85 -8.34 15.85
N THR A 230 9.62 -9.07 16.65
CA THR A 230 10.84 -9.77 16.19
C THR A 230 10.50 -10.79 15.10
N SER A 231 9.48 -11.61 15.31
CA SER A 231 9.02 -12.58 14.31
C SER A 231 8.60 -11.89 13.01
N ALA A 232 7.75 -10.84 13.10
CA ALA A 232 7.30 -10.08 11.94
C ALA A 232 8.46 -9.44 11.16
N PHE A 233 9.49 -8.93 11.87
CA PHE A 233 10.71 -8.40 11.25
C PHE A 233 11.44 -9.46 10.43
N VAL A 234 11.69 -10.65 11.04
CA VAL A 234 12.42 -11.75 10.41
C VAL A 234 11.67 -12.27 9.18
N VAL A 235 10.37 -12.54 9.29
CA VAL A 235 9.59 -13.09 8.16
C VAL A 235 9.42 -12.05 7.04
N THR A 236 9.35 -10.77 7.37
CA THR A 236 9.33 -9.68 6.37
C THR A 236 10.60 -9.68 5.54
N ASN A 237 11.77 -9.70 6.17
CA ASN A 237 13.05 -9.76 5.46
C ASN A 237 13.18 -11.05 4.62
N THR A 238 12.78 -12.18 5.17
CA THR A 238 12.91 -13.50 4.51
C THR A 238 12.04 -13.59 3.26
N ALA A 239 10.76 -13.20 3.35
CA ALA A 239 9.84 -13.22 2.21
C ALA A 239 10.27 -12.24 1.11
N THR A 240 10.75 -11.06 1.49
CA THR A 240 11.24 -10.05 0.57
C THR A 240 12.45 -10.55 -0.22
N ALA A 241 13.45 -11.08 0.48
CA ALA A 241 14.64 -11.64 -0.16
C ALA A 241 14.29 -12.80 -1.11
N MET A 242 13.39 -13.70 -0.68
CA MET A 242 12.93 -14.82 -1.50
C MET A 242 12.17 -14.34 -2.75
N ALA A 243 11.30 -13.34 -2.62
CA ALA A 243 10.55 -12.82 -3.76
C ALA A 243 11.46 -12.11 -4.77
N ALA A 244 12.43 -11.33 -4.31
CA ALA A 244 13.43 -10.69 -5.18
C ALA A 244 14.25 -11.73 -5.95
N LEU A 245 14.74 -12.78 -5.27
CA LEU A 245 15.47 -13.88 -5.91
C LEU A 245 14.61 -14.63 -6.93
N THR A 246 13.35 -14.93 -6.57
CA THR A 246 12.42 -15.64 -7.45
C THR A 246 12.09 -14.83 -8.69
N TRP A 247 11.73 -13.55 -8.50
CA TRP A 247 11.44 -12.65 -9.64
C TRP A 247 12.63 -12.51 -10.57
N MET A 248 13.82 -12.26 -10.00
CA MET A 248 15.06 -12.17 -10.79
C MET A 248 15.32 -13.46 -11.58
N THR A 249 15.17 -14.62 -10.94
CA THR A 249 15.39 -15.92 -11.58
C THR A 249 14.40 -16.17 -12.70
N VAL A 250 13.10 -15.93 -12.47
CA VAL A 250 12.05 -16.10 -13.48
C VAL A 250 12.26 -15.13 -14.65
N SER A 251 12.58 -13.87 -14.36
CA SER A 251 12.86 -12.88 -15.40
C SER A 251 14.12 -13.20 -16.18
N TRP A 252 15.17 -13.68 -15.52
CA TRP A 252 16.40 -14.12 -16.17
C TRP A 252 16.17 -15.32 -17.10
N TRP A 253 15.42 -16.30 -16.63
CA TRP A 253 15.07 -17.44 -17.50
C TRP A 253 14.23 -17.00 -18.72
N HIS A 254 13.28 -16.11 -18.54
CA HIS A 254 12.39 -15.61 -19.58
C HIS A 254 13.09 -14.63 -20.55
N LYS A 255 13.82 -13.64 -20.02
CA LYS A 255 14.44 -12.55 -20.80
C LYS A 255 15.92 -12.77 -21.14
N LYS A 256 16.51 -13.90 -20.68
CA LYS A 256 17.92 -14.29 -20.84
C LYS A 256 18.94 -13.37 -20.16
N GLN A 257 18.50 -12.39 -19.39
CA GLN A 257 19.34 -11.46 -18.63
C GLN A 257 18.70 -11.16 -17.27
N PRO A 258 19.49 -11.09 -16.16
CA PRO A 258 18.97 -10.65 -14.87
C PRO A 258 18.63 -9.16 -14.92
N SER A 259 17.50 -8.78 -14.34
CA SER A 259 17.02 -7.39 -14.29
C SER A 259 17.16 -6.82 -12.91
N VAL A 260 17.89 -5.72 -12.75
CA VAL A 260 18.02 -4.99 -11.48
C VAL A 260 16.68 -4.38 -11.07
N ILE A 261 15.97 -3.73 -12.01
CA ILE A 261 14.60 -3.21 -11.75
C ILE A 261 13.65 -4.35 -11.41
N GLY A 262 13.80 -5.51 -12.08
CA GLY A 262 13.02 -6.71 -11.76
C GLY A 262 13.28 -7.22 -10.35
N ALA A 263 14.53 -7.20 -9.88
CA ALA A 263 14.86 -7.55 -8.50
C ALA A 263 14.23 -6.57 -7.49
N ALA A 264 14.28 -5.26 -7.79
CA ALA A 264 13.65 -4.23 -6.97
C ALA A 264 12.12 -4.39 -6.91
N ALA A 265 11.47 -4.62 -8.06
CA ALA A 265 10.03 -4.89 -8.11
C ALA A 265 9.66 -6.18 -7.38
N GLY A 266 10.48 -7.24 -7.52
CA GLY A 266 10.31 -8.50 -6.79
C GLY A 266 10.44 -8.34 -5.28
N ALA A 267 11.36 -7.49 -4.81
CA ALA A 267 11.46 -7.15 -3.39
C ALA A 267 10.17 -6.50 -2.89
N VAL A 268 9.65 -5.49 -3.60
CA VAL A 268 8.39 -4.83 -3.24
C VAL A 268 7.22 -5.83 -3.27
N ALA A 269 7.15 -6.73 -4.25
CA ALA A 269 6.12 -7.78 -4.30
C ALA A 269 6.17 -8.71 -3.07
N GLY A 270 7.38 -9.07 -2.61
CA GLY A 270 7.57 -9.85 -1.39
C GLY A 270 7.14 -9.13 -0.12
N LEU A 271 7.46 -7.83 -0.01
CA LEU A 271 7.02 -6.96 1.08
C LEU A 271 5.49 -6.88 1.12
N VAL A 272 4.85 -6.69 -0.01
CA VAL A 272 3.39 -6.66 -0.16
C VAL A 272 2.75 -7.98 0.29
N ALA A 273 3.24 -9.11 -0.23
CA ALA A 273 2.63 -10.41 0.01
C ALA A 273 2.80 -10.90 1.44
N ILE A 274 3.91 -10.55 2.12
CA ILE A 274 4.10 -10.95 3.52
C ILE A 274 3.31 -10.06 4.50
N THR A 275 2.91 -8.87 4.09
CA THR A 275 2.25 -7.87 4.94
C THR A 275 1.05 -8.41 5.71
N PRO A 276 0.04 -9.08 5.12
CA PRO A 276 -1.08 -9.62 5.87
C PRO A 276 -0.70 -10.77 6.79
N ALA A 277 0.38 -11.49 6.48
CA ALA A 277 0.79 -12.72 7.14
C ALA A 277 1.88 -12.52 8.21
N SER A 278 2.55 -11.37 8.23
CA SER A 278 3.82 -11.18 8.96
C SER A 278 3.74 -11.41 10.47
N GLY A 279 2.58 -11.23 11.08
CA GLY A 279 2.35 -11.54 12.50
C GLY A 279 1.73 -12.92 12.76
N PHE A 280 1.62 -13.78 11.74
CA PHE A 280 0.88 -15.04 11.87
C PHE A 280 1.63 -16.25 11.35
N VAL A 281 2.71 -16.08 10.56
CA VAL A 281 3.40 -17.18 9.90
C VAL A 281 4.82 -17.35 10.40
N ASN A 282 5.33 -18.58 10.33
CA ASN A 282 6.74 -18.88 10.61
C ASN A 282 7.63 -18.60 9.39
N VAL A 283 8.95 -18.74 9.55
CA VAL A 283 9.95 -18.45 8.51
C VAL A 283 9.75 -19.32 7.25
N MET A 284 9.36 -20.58 7.39
CA MET A 284 9.10 -21.45 6.24
C MET A 284 7.87 -21.00 5.44
N GLY A 285 6.80 -20.57 6.13
CA GLY A 285 5.65 -19.92 5.51
C GLY A 285 6.06 -18.65 4.75
N ALA A 286 6.94 -17.84 5.33
CA ALA A 286 7.46 -16.64 4.69
C ALA A 286 8.23 -16.93 3.40
N ILE A 287 9.05 -17.99 3.36
CA ILE A 287 9.75 -18.44 2.14
C ILE A 287 8.74 -18.78 1.05
N VAL A 288 7.70 -19.56 1.37
CA VAL A 288 6.66 -19.94 0.38
C VAL A 288 5.87 -18.72 -0.11
N ILE A 289 5.53 -17.82 0.81
CA ILE A 289 4.82 -16.58 0.46
C ILE A 289 5.67 -15.70 -0.48
N GLY A 290 6.96 -15.52 -0.16
CA GLY A 290 7.89 -14.77 -0.99
C GLY A 290 8.12 -15.41 -2.37
N PHE A 291 8.31 -16.74 -2.42
CA PHE A 291 8.41 -17.47 -3.69
C PHE A 291 7.16 -17.25 -4.56
N GLY A 292 5.97 -17.46 -3.97
CA GLY A 292 4.69 -17.25 -4.66
C GLY A 292 4.53 -15.81 -5.17
N ALA A 293 4.92 -14.81 -4.37
CA ALA A 293 4.86 -13.40 -4.77
C ALA A 293 5.73 -13.11 -6.00
N GLY A 294 6.97 -13.60 -6.01
CA GLY A 294 7.89 -13.44 -7.14
C GLY A 294 7.35 -14.03 -8.44
N VAL A 295 6.68 -15.17 -8.37
CA VAL A 295 6.05 -15.80 -9.55
C VAL A 295 4.76 -15.11 -9.96
N VAL A 296 3.82 -14.97 -9.02
CA VAL A 296 2.45 -14.53 -9.31
C VAL A 296 2.40 -13.08 -9.79
N CYS A 297 3.15 -12.18 -9.12
CA CYS A 297 3.21 -10.78 -9.54
C CYS A 297 3.92 -10.60 -10.88
N TYR A 298 5.01 -11.38 -11.13
CA TYR A 298 5.66 -11.38 -12.44
C TYR A 298 4.68 -11.79 -13.56
N LEU A 299 3.94 -12.87 -13.35
CA LEU A 299 2.94 -13.33 -14.33
C LEU A 299 1.78 -12.33 -14.49
N ALA A 300 1.37 -11.65 -13.42
CA ALA A 300 0.34 -10.62 -13.48
C ALA A 300 0.76 -9.42 -14.36
N ILE A 301 2.05 -9.02 -14.32
CA ILE A 301 2.57 -8.00 -15.23
C ILE A 301 2.49 -8.49 -16.69
N GLN A 302 2.90 -9.74 -16.96
CA GLN A 302 2.79 -10.29 -18.32
C GLN A 302 1.34 -10.35 -18.81
N LEU A 303 0.40 -10.66 -17.91
CA LEU A 303 -1.03 -10.64 -18.22
C LEU A 303 -1.52 -9.22 -18.53
N ARG A 304 -1.17 -8.23 -17.67
CA ARG A 304 -1.52 -6.82 -17.86
C ARG A 304 -1.03 -6.30 -19.23
N GLU A 305 0.21 -6.64 -19.61
CA GLU A 305 0.76 -6.30 -20.92
C GLU A 305 -0.06 -6.90 -22.07
N ARG A 306 -0.43 -8.18 -21.96
CA ARG A 306 -1.23 -8.89 -22.98
C ARG A 306 -2.64 -8.33 -23.15
N ILE A 307 -3.28 -7.91 -22.07
CA ILE A 307 -4.62 -7.31 -22.12
C ILE A 307 -4.59 -5.81 -22.38
N HIS A 308 -3.40 -5.24 -22.64
CA HIS A 308 -3.19 -3.85 -22.99
C HIS A 308 -3.78 -2.83 -21.99
N VAL A 309 -3.70 -3.10 -20.69
CA VAL A 309 -4.07 -2.15 -19.64
C VAL A 309 -2.86 -1.28 -19.30
N ASP A 310 -3.02 0.04 -19.37
CA ASP A 310 -1.96 0.99 -19.02
C ASP A 310 -2.02 1.37 -17.53
N ASP A 311 -1.72 0.38 -16.68
CA ASP A 311 -1.29 0.60 -15.30
C ASP A 311 0.20 0.96 -15.35
N ALA A 312 0.52 2.25 -15.28
CA ALA A 312 1.81 2.77 -15.70
C ALA A 312 3.01 2.19 -14.95
N LEU A 313 2.85 1.87 -13.67
CA LEU A 313 3.92 1.39 -12.80
C LEU A 313 3.56 0.05 -12.12
N ASP A 314 2.71 -0.75 -12.76
CA ASP A 314 2.37 -2.13 -12.36
C ASP A 314 1.75 -2.26 -10.95
N VAL A 315 1.03 -1.22 -10.50
CA VAL A 315 0.45 -1.15 -9.15
C VAL A 315 -0.54 -2.28 -8.89
N TRP A 316 -1.42 -2.57 -9.87
CA TRP A 316 -2.36 -3.68 -9.75
C TRP A 316 -1.65 -5.04 -9.62
N ALA A 317 -0.64 -5.29 -10.45
CA ALA A 317 0.08 -6.55 -10.44
C ALA A 317 0.84 -6.78 -9.12
N VAL A 318 1.51 -5.73 -8.60
CA VAL A 318 2.31 -5.83 -7.38
C VAL A 318 1.45 -5.76 -6.13
N HIS A 319 0.56 -4.76 -6.03
CA HIS A 319 -0.23 -4.54 -4.80
C HIS A 319 -1.57 -5.29 -4.84
N GLY A 320 -2.33 -5.24 -5.93
CA GLY A 320 -3.63 -5.91 -6.03
C GLY A 320 -3.50 -7.42 -6.02
N ILE A 321 -2.70 -7.98 -6.91
CA ILE A 321 -2.48 -9.43 -7.00
C ILE A 321 -1.55 -9.92 -5.90
N GLY A 322 -0.47 -9.19 -5.59
CA GLY A 322 0.44 -9.54 -4.49
C GLY A 322 -0.26 -9.52 -3.12
N GLY A 323 -1.10 -8.51 -2.85
CA GLY A 323 -1.91 -8.44 -1.64
C GLY A 323 -2.95 -9.56 -1.56
N THR A 324 -3.59 -9.89 -2.70
CA THR A 324 -4.54 -11.02 -2.80
C THR A 324 -3.84 -12.36 -2.50
N TRP A 325 -2.67 -12.59 -3.09
CA TRP A 325 -1.85 -13.76 -2.78
C TRP A 325 -1.48 -13.80 -1.30
N GLY A 326 -1.00 -12.69 -0.73
CA GLY A 326 -0.62 -12.61 0.67
C GLY A 326 -1.79 -12.88 1.63
N ALA A 327 -2.96 -12.28 1.39
CA ALA A 327 -4.15 -12.51 2.20
C ALA A 327 -4.64 -13.96 2.12
N LEU A 328 -4.62 -14.58 0.93
CA LEU A 328 -4.92 -16.01 0.76
C LEU A 328 -3.90 -16.87 1.50
N ALA A 329 -2.61 -16.58 1.34
CA ALA A 329 -1.52 -17.30 1.99
C ALA A 329 -1.57 -17.19 3.52
N THR A 330 -2.07 -16.07 4.07
CA THR A 330 -2.36 -15.95 5.50
C THR A 330 -3.36 -17.02 5.94
N GLY A 331 -4.44 -17.22 5.18
CA GLY A 331 -5.41 -18.28 5.44
C GLY A 331 -4.85 -19.71 5.33
N LEU A 332 -3.79 -19.89 4.54
CA LEU A 332 -3.11 -21.18 4.40
C LEU A 332 -2.13 -21.46 5.55
N PHE A 333 -1.28 -20.48 5.90
CA PHE A 333 -0.08 -20.66 6.69
C PHE A 333 -0.12 -20.04 8.11
N ALA A 334 -1.18 -19.33 8.50
CA ALA A 334 -1.30 -18.75 9.84
C ALA A 334 -1.24 -19.84 10.92
N THR A 335 -0.58 -19.53 12.05
CA THR A 335 -0.49 -20.45 13.20
C THR A 335 -0.52 -19.71 14.52
N VAL A 336 -1.29 -20.24 15.46
CA VAL A 336 -1.35 -19.76 16.85
C VAL A 336 -0.03 -19.90 17.61
N ALA A 337 0.92 -20.70 17.10
CA ALA A 337 2.26 -20.80 17.66
C ALA A 337 3.08 -19.52 17.49
N ILE A 338 2.76 -18.68 16.51
CA ILE A 338 3.38 -17.36 16.29
C ILE A 338 2.57 -16.26 16.99
N ASN A 339 1.25 -16.30 16.84
CA ASN A 339 0.35 -15.32 17.47
C ASN A 339 -0.84 -16.05 18.11
N SER A 340 -0.79 -16.17 19.41
CA SER A 340 -1.79 -16.92 20.18
C SER A 340 -3.20 -16.30 20.16
N THR A 341 -3.33 -15.03 19.77
CA THR A 341 -4.62 -14.33 19.64
C THR A 341 -5.26 -14.52 18.26
N ALA A 342 -4.54 -15.13 17.31
CA ALA A 342 -5.02 -15.40 15.96
C ALA A 342 -5.66 -16.80 15.86
N ALA A 343 -6.00 -17.19 14.62
CA ALA A 343 -6.48 -18.53 14.27
C ALA A 343 -5.42 -19.28 13.47
N ASN A 344 -5.47 -20.61 13.52
CA ASN A 344 -4.72 -21.45 12.60
C ASN A 344 -5.27 -21.35 11.18
N GLY A 345 -4.40 -21.50 10.19
CA GLY A 345 -4.75 -21.64 8.77
C GLY A 345 -5.00 -23.10 8.37
N LEU A 346 -5.20 -23.29 7.06
CA LEU A 346 -5.53 -24.60 6.47
C LEU A 346 -4.47 -25.68 6.85
N PHE A 347 -3.19 -25.37 6.68
CA PHE A 347 -2.11 -26.33 6.94
C PHE A 347 -1.89 -26.65 8.43
N TYR A 348 -2.54 -25.90 9.30
CA TYR A 348 -2.59 -26.14 10.75
C TYR A 348 -3.98 -26.57 11.24
N GLY A 349 -4.81 -27.14 10.32
CA GLY A 349 -6.04 -27.83 10.67
C GLY A 349 -7.30 -26.97 10.69
N ASN A 350 -7.26 -25.72 10.19
CA ASN A 350 -8.44 -24.85 10.15
C ASN A 350 -8.74 -24.36 8.71
N PRO A 351 -9.43 -25.15 7.88
CA PRO A 351 -9.80 -24.75 6.51
C PRO A 351 -10.77 -23.57 6.46
N LYS A 352 -11.53 -23.32 7.54
CA LYS A 352 -12.46 -22.18 7.64
C LYS A 352 -11.72 -20.84 7.47
N GLN A 353 -10.45 -20.75 7.90
CA GLN A 353 -9.70 -19.53 7.79
C GLN A 353 -9.48 -19.09 6.32
N VAL A 354 -9.33 -20.03 5.40
CA VAL A 354 -9.25 -19.71 3.97
C VAL A 354 -10.55 -19.08 3.47
N LEU A 355 -11.70 -19.60 3.88
CA LEU A 355 -12.99 -19.02 3.48
C LEU A 355 -13.17 -17.61 4.04
N ILE A 356 -12.75 -17.37 5.29
CA ILE A 356 -12.78 -16.04 5.90
C ILE A 356 -11.89 -15.07 5.11
N GLN A 357 -10.68 -15.48 4.76
CA GLN A 357 -9.77 -14.65 3.95
C GLN A 357 -10.35 -14.36 2.56
N LEU A 358 -11.00 -15.33 1.91
CA LEU A 358 -11.67 -15.10 0.63
C LEU A 358 -12.81 -14.08 0.74
N VAL A 359 -13.57 -14.10 1.83
CA VAL A 359 -14.59 -13.07 2.09
C VAL A 359 -13.96 -11.70 2.25
N ALA A 360 -12.87 -11.57 3.02
CA ALA A 360 -12.16 -10.31 3.20
C ALA A 360 -11.56 -9.79 1.88
N ILE A 361 -10.95 -10.67 1.09
CA ILE A 361 -10.45 -10.35 -0.26
C ILE A 361 -11.59 -9.83 -1.14
N GLY A 362 -12.70 -10.58 -1.21
CA GLY A 362 -13.86 -10.21 -2.03
C GLY A 362 -14.48 -8.87 -1.62
N ALA A 363 -14.58 -8.61 -0.32
CA ALA A 363 -15.07 -7.35 0.21
C ALA A 363 -14.15 -6.17 -0.16
N ALA A 364 -12.83 -6.31 0.03
CA ALA A 364 -11.85 -5.29 -0.34
C ALA A 364 -11.84 -5.03 -1.85
N TRP A 365 -11.89 -6.07 -2.69
CA TRP A 365 -12.01 -5.92 -4.15
C TRP A 365 -13.29 -5.18 -4.54
N GLY A 366 -14.44 -5.66 -4.06
CA GLY A 366 -15.76 -5.11 -4.43
C GLY A 366 -15.90 -3.64 -4.05
N TRP A 367 -15.52 -3.29 -2.80
CA TRP A 367 -15.60 -1.91 -2.33
C TRP A 367 -14.62 -0.99 -3.05
N SER A 368 -13.38 -1.45 -3.27
CA SER A 368 -12.37 -0.67 -4.01
C SER A 368 -12.78 -0.41 -5.45
N ILE A 369 -13.36 -1.40 -6.15
CA ILE A 369 -13.87 -1.21 -7.52
C ILE A 369 -15.00 -0.19 -7.52
N ALA A 370 -16.05 -0.42 -6.72
CA ALA A 370 -17.23 0.43 -6.72
C ALA A 370 -16.91 1.86 -6.27
N GLY A 371 -16.23 2.01 -5.13
CA GLY A 371 -15.88 3.31 -4.56
C GLY A 371 -14.97 4.10 -5.49
N THR A 372 -13.90 3.49 -6.00
CA THR A 372 -12.98 4.17 -6.92
C THR A 372 -13.66 4.61 -8.20
N PHE A 373 -14.47 3.74 -8.80
CA PHE A 373 -15.22 4.08 -10.02
C PHE A 373 -16.16 5.28 -9.80
N VAL A 374 -16.96 5.24 -8.73
CA VAL A 374 -17.89 6.31 -8.39
C VAL A 374 -17.14 7.62 -8.12
N ILE A 375 -16.07 7.57 -7.31
CA ILE A 375 -15.28 8.78 -6.97
C ILE A 375 -14.67 9.39 -8.23
N LEU A 376 -14.07 8.60 -9.12
CA LEU A 376 -13.51 9.10 -10.37
C LEU A 376 -14.59 9.76 -11.25
N LYS A 377 -15.78 9.15 -11.35
CA LYS A 377 -16.90 9.75 -12.10
C LYS A 377 -17.36 11.05 -11.47
N VAL A 378 -17.48 11.11 -10.15
CA VAL A 378 -17.87 12.33 -9.42
C VAL A 378 -16.80 13.42 -9.60
N VAL A 379 -15.52 13.12 -9.41
CA VAL A 379 -14.45 14.10 -9.61
C VAL A 379 -14.46 14.65 -11.04
N ASN A 380 -14.70 13.79 -12.04
CA ASN A 380 -14.72 14.19 -13.44
C ASN A 380 -15.87 15.16 -13.79
N LEU A 381 -16.92 15.25 -12.96
CA LEU A 381 -17.98 16.25 -13.13
C LEU A 381 -17.49 17.67 -12.80
N PHE A 382 -16.49 17.80 -11.94
CA PHE A 382 -15.98 19.09 -11.46
C PHE A 382 -14.64 19.47 -12.09
N VAL A 383 -13.77 18.46 -12.28
CA VAL A 383 -12.41 18.64 -12.81
C VAL A 383 -12.09 17.49 -13.76
N PRO A 384 -11.69 17.78 -15.02
CA PRO A 384 -11.24 16.74 -15.93
C PRO A 384 -10.14 15.88 -15.29
N LEU A 385 -10.28 14.55 -15.34
CA LEU A 385 -9.32 13.64 -14.72
C LEU A 385 -7.95 13.68 -15.39
N ARG A 386 -7.94 13.77 -16.72
CA ARG A 386 -6.75 13.72 -17.55
C ARG A 386 -6.31 15.12 -18.01
N VAL A 387 -5.02 15.34 -18.14
CA VAL A 387 -4.43 16.51 -18.78
C VAL A 387 -4.73 16.52 -20.28
N HIS A 388 -4.57 17.68 -20.95
CA HIS A 388 -4.66 17.77 -22.41
C HIS A 388 -3.45 17.08 -23.08
N GLU A 389 -3.58 16.73 -24.36
CA GLU A 389 -2.53 16.01 -25.09
C GLU A 389 -1.21 16.81 -25.18
N ASP A 390 -1.28 18.10 -25.38
CA ASP A 390 -0.14 19.01 -25.38
C ASP A 390 0.56 19.09 -24.03
N GLU A 391 -0.19 19.06 -22.91
CA GLU A 391 0.36 18.98 -21.56
C GLU A 391 1.09 17.65 -21.33
N GLU A 392 0.53 16.53 -21.82
CA GLU A 392 1.14 15.20 -21.74
C GLU A 392 2.41 15.10 -22.63
N ILE A 393 2.41 15.77 -23.80
CA ILE A 393 3.57 15.88 -24.70
C ILE A 393 4.67 16.71 -24.03
N LEU A 394 4.33 17.86 -23.45
CA LEU A 394 5.28 18.73 -22.74
C LEU A 394 5.89 18.04 -21.52
N GLY A 395 5.08 17.29 -20.78
CA GLY A 395 5.40 16.66 -19.50
C GLY A 395 4.77 17.40 -18.33
N LEU A 396 4.41 16.60 -17.30
CA LEU A 396 3.62 17.10 -16.17
C LEU A 396 4.44 17.95 -15.20
N ASP A 397 5.77 17.83 -15.19
CA ASP A 397 6.64 18.65 -14.35
C ASP A 397 6.47 20.14 -14.73
N LEU A 398 6.52 20.45 -16.01
CA LEU A 398 6.33 21.83 -16.49
C LEU A 398 4.86 22.22 -16.59
N SER A 399 3.99 21.35 -17.13
CA SER A 399 2.60 21.71 -17.41
C SER A 399 1.72 21.80 -16.17
N GLN A 400 2.03 21.03 -15.10
CA GLN A 400 1.23 21.01 -13.88
C GLN A 400 1.90 21.74 -12.70
N HIS A 401 3.25 21.81 -12.68
CA HIS A 401 4.02 22.38 -11.55
C HIS A 401 4.90 23.56 -11.94
N GLY A 402 5.21 23.75 -13.23
CA GLY A 402 6.05 24.86 -13.70
C GLY A 402 7.54 24.69 -13.37
N GLU A 403 7.96 23.51 -12.95
CA GLU A 403 9.31 23.24 -12.46
C GLU A 403 9.93 22.04 -13.20
N PRO A 404 11.18 22.15 -13.71
CA PRO A 404 11.89 20.99 -14.27
C PRO A 404 12.60 20.20 -13.17
N ALA A 405 12.59 18.85 -13.25
CA ALA A 405 13.32 18.00 -12.31
C ALA A 405 14.83 18.17 -12.39
N TYR A 406 15.33 18.52 -13.57
CA TYR A 406 16.77 18.65 -13.83
C TYR A 406 17.06 19.93 -14.60
N ALA A 407 18.12 20.63 -14.23
CA ALA A 407 18.60 21.78 -14.99
C ALA A 407 18.92 21.35 -16.45
N SER A 408 18.60 22.23 -17.41
CA SER A 408 19.01 21.99 -18.80
C SER A 408 20.54 22.08 -18.91
N ILE A 409 21.17 21.16 -19.59
CA ILE A 409 22.63 21.12 -19.82
C ILE A 409 23.10 22.39 -20.54
N ASN A 410 22.20 23.17 -21.14
CA ASN A 410 22.50 24.38 -21.92
C ASN A 410 22.16 25.70 -21.20
N ALA A 411 22.07 25.70 -19.87
CA ALA A 411 21.81 26.91 -19.09
C ALA A 411 23.09 27.63 -18.61
N ASN A 412 24.17 27.58 -19.39
CA ASN A 412 25.36 28.42 -19.24
C ASN A 412 25.69 29.12 -20.56
#